data_09238cb9ed80d1b88c67abfff12d70c1
#
_entry.id   09238cb9ed80d1b88c67abfff12d70c1
#
_cell.length_a   1.000
_cell.length_b   1.000
_cell.length_c   1.000
_cell.angle_alpha   90.00
_cell.angle_beta   90.00
_cell.angle_gamma   90.00
#
_symmetry.space_group_name_H-M   'P 1'
#
loop_
_entity.id
_entity.type
_entity.pdbx_description
1 polymer ?
#
loop_
_entity_poly.entity_id
_entity_poly.type
_entity_poly.pdbx_seq_one_letter_code
_entity_poly.pdbx_strand_id
1 'polypeptide(L)'
;MITKSTFNKRIRGLKILEEIVDTGTFKWKYRFLDNNKIHNLYTKSIDQYLTTRSLCPRNMDFEKKTLDKFSSFLIENEVYSHQNISYEHVISFIKLSSLTSPSPLDKISTALSKYINFLFIKKIIPKDISHLIKVKKLKNSKVKEASDINDIYKILSTIDRTTSTGKRDYAIIALACITGFRAGDIVNIKLSDIDWKNKEIIIIQGKNNNYLKMPLNNEVYNALTDYVVNGRQKTAIDIMFLRAVKPYI
;
A
#
# COMPACT_ATOMS: atom_id res chain seq x y z
N MET A 1 -6.87 -26.67 -9.68
CA MET A 1 -6.61 -25.60 -8.66
C MET A 1 -7.95 -25.13 -8.10
N ILE A 2 -8.18 -25.26 -6.80
CA ILE A 2 -9.46 -24.82 -6.19
C ILE A 2 -9.40 -23.31 -6.02
N THR A 3 -10.39 -22.57 -6.53
CA THR A 3 -10.44 -21.12 -6.36
C THR A 3 -10.66 -20.74 -4.88
N LYS A 4 -10.15 -19.58 -4.46
CA LYS A 4 -10.28 -19.04 -3.09
C LYS A 4 -11.76 -18.96 -2.65
N SER A 5 -12.66 -18.63 -3.58
CA SER A 5 -14.11 -18.62 -3.37
C SER A 5 -14.66 -20.02 -3.05
N THR A 6 -14.22 -21.04 -3.77
CA THR A 6 -14.62 -22.44 -3.56
C THR A 6 -14.07 -22.98 -2.24
N PHE A 7 -12.85 -22.61 -1.85
CA PHE A 7 -12.24 -22.98 -0.57
C PHE A 7 -13.03 -22.38 0.61
N ASN A 8 -13.36 -21.09 0.57
CA ASN A 8 -14.15 -20.43 1.61
C ASN A 8 -15.58 -21.01 1.74
N LYS A 9 -16.21 -21.39 0.61
CA LYS A 9 -17.52 -22.07 0.63
C LYS A 9 -17.43 -23.44 1.31
N ARG A 10 -16.34 -24.19 1.10
CA ARG A 10 -16.13 -25.50 1.73
C ARG A 10 -15.87 -25.39 3.23
N ILE A 11 -15.05 -24.40 3.68
CA ILE A 11 -14.84 -24.14 5.12
C ILE A 11 -16.15 -23.75 5.79
N ARG A 12 -16.96 -22.93 5.15
CA ARG A 12 -18.29 -22.57 5.68
C ARG A 12 -19.21 -23.78 5.78
N GLY A 13 -19.17 -24.67 4.79
CA GLY A 13 -19.91 -25.94 4.84
C GLY A 13 -19.46 -26.85 5.98
N LEU A 14 -18.16 -26.96 6.23
CA LEU A 14 -17.62 -27.76 7.33
C LEU A 14 -18.03 -27.22 8.71
N LYS A 15 -17.99 -25.89 8.91
CA LYS A 15 -18.46 -25.25 10.14
C LYS A 15 -19.96 -25.49 10.40
N ILE A 16 -20.77 -25.48 9.34
CA ILE A 16 -22.19 -25.81 9.44
C ILE A 16 -22.37 -27.28 9.85
N LEU A 17 -21.58 -28.18 9.28
CA LEU A 17 -21.64 -29.60 9.64
C LEU A 17 -21.16 -29.84 11.09
N GLU A 18 -20.09 -29.16 11.53
CA GLU A 18 -19.65 -29.17 12.94
C GLU A 18 -20.79 -28.72 13.87
N GLU A 19 -21.44 -27.59 13.58
CA GLU A 19 -22.54 -27.07 14.38
C GLU A 19 -23.72 -28.05 14.44
N ILE A 20 -24.05 -28.73 13.34
CA ILE A 20 -25.11 -29.73 13.29
C ILE A 20 -24.71 -30.97 14.11
N VAL A 21 -23.46 -31.43 14.03
CA VAL A 21 -22.99 -32.58 14.78
C VAL A 21 -22.97 -32.30 16.28
N ASP A 22 -22.54 -31.10 16.70
CA ASP A 22 -22.40 -30.76 18.12
C ASP A 22 -23.73 -30.39 18.78
N THR A 23 -24.66 -29.77 18.05
CA THR A 23 -25.92 -29.23 18.62
C THR A 23 -27.18 -29.89 18.11
N GLY A 24 -27.08 -30.81 17.14
CA GLY A 24 -28.22 -31.47 16.48
C GLY A 24 -29.07 -30.53 15.62
N THR A 25 -28.73 -29.23 15.59
CA THR A 25 -29.54 -28.24 14.86
C THR A 25 -28.64 -27.17 14.24
N PHE A 26 -29.01 -26.72 13.03
CA PHE A 26 -28.39 -25.59 12.40
C PHE A 26 -29.26 -24.33 12.55
N LYS A 27 -28.75 -23.32 13.25
CA LYS A 27 -29.46 -22.05 13.41
C LYS A 27 -29.11 -21.10 12.26
N TRP A 28 -30.07 -20.89 11.36
CA TRP A 28 -30.01 -19.87 10.31
C TRP A 28 -30.05 -18.45 10.90
N LYS A 29 -29.15 -18.10 11.85
CA LYS A 29 -29.13 -16.80 12.55
C LYS A 29 -28.90 -15.61 11.63
N TYR A 30 -28.36 -15.84 10.44
CA TYR A 30 -27.89 -14.79 9.53
C TYR A 30 -28.97 -14.18 8.61
N ARG A 31 -30.18 -14.71 8.57
CA ARG A 31 -31.22 -14.20 7.66
C ARG A 31 -32.14 -13.11 8.23
N PHE A 32 -32.09 -12.84 9.52
CA PHE A 32 -33.07 -11.94 10.16
C PHE A 32 -32.48 -10.69 10.79
N LEU A 33 -31.15 -10.56 10.86
CA LEU A 33 -30.52 -9.29 11.24
C LEU A 33 -30.39 -8.45 9.98
N ASP A 34 -30.84 -7.21 10.05
CA ASP A 34 -30.64 -6.23 8.98
C ASP A 34 -29.13 -5.93 8.88
N ASN A 35 -28.43 -6.83 8.19
CA ASN A 35 -26.97 -6.74 7.98
C ASN A 35 -26.59 -5.38 7.37
N ASN A 36 -27.52 -4.72 6.66
CA ASN A 36 -27.28 -3.40 6.09
C ASN A 36 -27.18 -2.32 7.19
N LYS A 37 -28.00 -2.40 8.26
CA LYS A 37 -27.90 -1.44 9.38
C LYS A 37 -26.63 -1.62 10.18
N ILE A 38 -26.23 -2.85 10.44
CA ILE A 38 -25.03 -3.18 11.20
C ILE A 38 -23.79 -2.83 10.37
N HIS A 39 -23.80 -3.17 9.08
CA HIS A 39 -22.73 -2.79 8.17
C HIS A 39 -22.60 -1.26 8.08
N ASN A 40 -23.72 -0.53 7.99
CA ASN A 40 -23.73 0.93 7.99
C ASN A 40 -23.12 1.53 9.27
N LEU A 41 -23.32 0.89 10.44
CA LEU A 41 -22.73 1.37 11.70
C LEU A 41 -21.20 1.32 11.66
N TYR A 42 -20.61 0.19 11.28
CA TYR A 42 -19.15 0.05 11.15
C TYR A 42 -18.61 0.95 10.04
N THR A 43 -19.25 0.99 8.88
CA THR A 43 -18.85 1.84 7.76
C THR A 43 -18.82 3.31 8.18
N LYS A 44 -19.84 3.79 8.87
CA LYS A 44 -19.89 5.18 9.37
C LYS A 44 -18.72 5.52 10.29
N SER A 45 -18.39 4.63 11.24
CA SER A 45 -17.27 4.87 12.16
C SER A 45 -15.91 4.75 11.47
N ILE A 46 -15.78 3.86 10.47
CA ILE A 46 -14.58 3.73 9.64
C ILE A 46 -14.37 5.00 8.81
N ASP A 47 -15.41 5.49 8.14
CA ASP A 47 -15.32 6.72 7.35
C ASP A 47 -14.96 7.93 8.23
N GLN A 48 -15.57 8.06 9.40
CA GLN A 48 -15.22 9.09 10.38
C GLN A 48 -13.76 8.98 10.84
N TYR A 49 -13.27 7.77 11.06
CA TYR A 49 -11.85 7.56 11.39
C TYR A 49 -10.94 7.99 10.23
N LEU A 50 -11.26 7.59 9.02
CA LEU A 50 -10.44 7.91 7.84
C LEU A 50 -10.36 9.41 7.57
N THR A 51 -11.41 10.20 7.87
CA THR A 51 -11.35 11.67 7.75
C THR A 51 -10.36 12.31 8.73
N THR A 52 -10.02 11.66 9.84
CA THR A 52 -9.00 12.15 10.78
C THR A 52 -7.56 11.84 10.35
N ARG A 53 -7.39 11.14 9.21
CA ARG A 53 -6.09 10.62 8.78
C ARG A 53 -5.51 11.46 7.65
N SER A 54 -4.28 11.94 7.83
CA SER A 54 -3.48 12.55 6.76
C SER A 54 -2.58 11.50 6.11
N LEU A 55 -3.14 10.70 5.21
CA LEU A 55 -2.45 9.61 4.52
C LEU A 55 -2.43 9.84 3.02
N CYS A 56 -1.39 9.34 2.35
CA CYS A 56 -1.42 9.26 0.90
C CYS A 56 -2.54 8.29 0.42
N PRO A 57 -3.10 8.49 -0.80
CA PRO A 57 -4.26 7.72 -1.28
C PRO A 57 -4.10 6.20 -1.17
N ARG A 58 -2.91 5.68 -1.46
CA ARG A 58 -2.61 4.24 -1.38
C ARG A 58 -2.71 3.68 0.04
N ASN A 59 -2.24 4.43 1.04
CA ASN A 59 -2.31 4.00 2.43
C ASN A 59 -3.74 4.14 2.98
N MET A 60 -4.47 5.16 2.54
CA MET A 60 -5.88 5.35 2.87
C MET A 60 -6.72 4.17 2.36
N ASP A 61 -6.55 3.78 1.10
CA ASP A 61 -7.23 2.63 0.49
C ASP A 61 -6.88 1.32 1.23
N PHE A 62 -5.61 1.15 1.63
CA PHE A 62 -5.20 -0.01 2.41
C PHE A 62 -5.86 -0.05 3.79
N GLU A 63 -5.87 1.08 4.54
CA GLU A 63 -6.52 1.15 5.86
C GLU A 63 -8.02 0.87 5.71
N LYS A 64 -8.69 1.50 4.74
CA LYS A 64 -10.12 1.27 4.46
C LYS A 64 -10.42 -0.19 4.19
N LYS A 65 -9.73 -0.81 3.23
CA LYS A 65 -9.94 -2.24 2.89
C LYS A 65 -9.67 -3.18 4.06
N THR A 66 -8.72 -2.83 4.94
CA THR A 66 -8.42 -3.63 6.13
C THR A 66 -9.56 -3.54 7.14
N LEU A 67 -10.07 -2.33 7.38
CA LEU A 67 -11.16 -2.10 8.33
C LEU A 67 -12.50 -2.64 7.82
N ASP A 68 -12.79 -2.55 6.52
CA ASP A 68 -13.97 -3.16 5.91
C ASP A 68 -13.95 -4.70 6.07
N LYS A 69 -12.77 -5.33 5.90
CA LYS A 69 -12.62 -6.77 6.16
C LYS A 69 -12.79 -7.11 7.64
N PHE A 70 -12.27 -6.25 8.53
CA PHE A 70 -12.45 -6.46 9.96
C PHE A 70 -13.91 -6.31 10.39
N SER A 71 -14.64 -5.33 9.86
CA SER A 71 -16.07 -5.18 10.13
C SER A 71 -16.88 -6.38 9.66
N SER A 72 -16.59 -6.91 8.48
CA SER A 72 -17.21 -8.14 7.98
C SER A 72 -16.92 -9.35 8.88
N PHE A 73 -15.66 -9.47 9.34
CA PHE A 73 -15.27 -10.50 10.30
C PHE A 73 -16.03 -10.37 11.63
N LEU A 74 -16.19 -9.16 12.17
CA LEU A 74 -16.94 -8.93 13.40
C LEU A 74 -18.41 -9.37 13.24
N ILE A 75 -19.03 -9.02 12.12
CA ILE A 75 -20.43 -9.44 11.81
C ILE A 75 -20.53 -10.97 11.70
N GLU A 76 -19.56 -11.61 11.04
CA GLU A 76 -19.50 -13.08 10.92
C GLU A 76 -19.34 -13.78 12.29
N ASN A 77 -18.77 -13.09 13.27
CA ASN A 77 -18.61 -13.58 14.64
C ASN A 77 -19.65 -13.01 15.63
N GLU A 78 -20.80 -12.57 15.12
CA GLU A 78 -21.95 -12.09 15.90
C GLU A 78 -21.66 -10.84 16.76
N VAL A 79 -20.63 -10.06 16.42
CA VAL A 79 -20.33 -8.80 17.10
C VAL A 79 -21.05 -7.66 16.38
N TYR A 80 -22.17 -7.23 16.93
CA TYR A 80 -23.06 -6.25 16.30
C TYR A 80 -22.98 -4.84 16.93
N SER A 81 -22.09 -4.67 17.89
CA SER A 81 -21.86 -3.37 18.53
C SER A 81 -20.36 -3.15 18.76
N HIS A 82 -19.92 -1.93 18.56
CA HIS A 82 -18.53 -1.54 18.87
C HIS A 82 -18.15 -1.85 20.32
N GLN A 83 -19.09 -1.71 21.27
CA GLN A 83 -18.84 -1.96 22.69
C GLN A 83 -18.46 -3.41 22.99
N ASN A 84 -18.87 -4.33 22.12
CA ASN A 84 -18.60 -5.77 22.25
C ASN A 84 -17.29 -6.19 21.55
N ILE A 85 -16.56 -5.25 20.97
CA ILE A 85 -15.25 -5.55 20.36
C ILE A 85 -14.27 -5.86 21.48
N SER A 86 -13.75 -7.09 21.50
CA SER A 86 -12.74 -7.53 22.46
C SER A 86 -11.36 -7.69 21.81
N TYR A 87 -10.34 -7.83 22.64
CA TYR A 87 -8.98 -8.14 22.19
C TYR A 87 -8.92 -9.45 21.39
N GLU A 88 -9.67 -10.47 21.82
CA GLU A 88 -9.74 -11.78 21.18
C GLU A 88 -10.24 -11.67 19.73
N HIS A 89 -11.24 -10.83 19.47
CA HIS A 89 -11.74 -10.58 18.11
C HIS A 89 -10.64 -9.99 17.23
N VAL A 90 -9.87 -9.02 17.74
CA VAL A 90 -8.80 -8.39 16.99
C VAL A 90 -7.67 -9.38 16.67
N ILE A 91 -7.24 -10.17 17.64
CA ILE A 91 -6.17 -11.16 17.43
C ILE A 91 -6.63 -12.28 16.52
N SER A 92 -7.86 -12.75 16.64
CA SER A 92 -8.42 -13.78 15.75
C SER A 92 -8.46 -13.28 14.30
N PHE A 93 -8.84 -12.03 14.07
CA PHE A 93 -8.79 -11.43 12.74
C PHE A 93 -7.36 -11.32 12.19
N ILE A 94 -6.39 -10.92 13.03
CA ILE A 94 -4.97 -10.86 12.63
C ILE A 94 -4.46 -12.26 12.26
N LYS A 95 -4.78 -13.28 13.06
CA LYS A 95 -4.43 -14.68 12.77
C LYS A 95 -5.06 -15.14 11.44
N LEU A 96 -6.34 -14.88 11.22
CA LEU A 96 -7.01 -15.20 9.97
C LEU A 96 -6.36 -14.48 8.79
N SER A 97 -6.01 -13.22 8.97
CA SER A 97 -5.34 -12.41 7.95
C SER A 97 -3.95 -12.97 7.59
N SER A 98 -3.23 -13.58 8.54
CA SER A 98 -1.94 -14.21 8.28
C SER A 98 -2.03 -15.40 7.31
N LEU A 99 -3.16 -16.08 7.30
CA LEU A 99 -3.40 -17.25 6.44
C LEU A 99 -3.98 -16.88 5.08
N THR A 100 -4.68 -15.74 5.00
CA THR A 100 -5.50 -15.41 3.84
C THR A 100 -5.03 -14.20 3.05
N SER A 101 -4.16 -13.38 3.62
CA SER A 101 -3.74 -12.11 3.01
C SER A 101 -2.23 -12.07 2.78
N PRO A 102 -1.77 -11.65 1.58
CA PRO A 102 -0.36 -11.38 1.34
C PRO A 102 0.12 -10.07 1.99
N SER A 103 -0.78 -9.33 2.65
CA SER A 103 -0.45 -8.04 3.25
C SER A 103 0.39 -8.22 4.51
N PRO A 104 1.37 -7.34 4.75
CA PRO A 104 2.19 -7.40 5.94
C PRO A 104 1.36 -7.24 7.22
N LEU A 105 1.48 -8.18 8.14
CA LEU A 105 0.71 -8.22 9.39
C LEU A 105 0.96 -7.00 10.28
N ASP A 106 2.16 -6.44 10.23
CA ASP A 106 2.52 -5.21 10.96
C ASP A 106 1.70 -4.00 10.49
N LYS A 107 1.36 -3.92 9.20
CA LYS A 107 0.48 -2.88 8.69
C LYS A 107 -0.97 -3.10 9.09
N ILE A 108 -1.44 -4.35 9.03
CA ILE A 108 -2.80 -4.71 9.46
C ILE A 108 -2.99 -4.39 10.94
N SER A 109 -2.07 -4.86 11.80
CA SER A 109 -2.13 -4.59 13.25
C SER A 109 -2.04 -3.10 13.57
N THR A 110 -1.23 -2.35 12.82
CA THR A 110 -1.12 -0.89 12.98
C THR A 110 -2.43 -0.19 12.62
N ALA A 111 -3.08 -0.56 11.51
CA ALA A 111 -4.36 0.01 11.11
C ALA A 111 -5.45 -0.28 12.16
N LEU A 112 -5.52 -1.52 12.65
CA LEU A 112 -6.47 -1.92 13.70
C LEU A 112 -6.20 -1.17 15.01
N SER A 113 -4.95 -1.12 15.48
CA SER A 113 -4.58 -0.41 16.71
C SER A 113 -5.00 1.06 16.66
N LYS A 114 -4.76 1.74 15.55
CA LYS A 114 -5.16 3.16 15.38
C LYS A 114 -6.67 3.34 15.35
N TYR A 115 -7.39 2.44 14.67
CA TYR A 115 -8.86 2.48 14.63
C TYR A 115 -9.46 2.22 16.02
N ILE A 116 -8.99 1.21 16.74
CA ILE A 116 -9.44 0.92 18.11
C ILE A 116 -9.15 2.10 19.05
N ASN A 117 -7.97 2.71 18.96
CA ASN A 117 -7.65 3.91 19.73
C ASN A 117 -8.61 5.08 19.40
N PHE A 118 -8.94 5.28 18.11
CA PHE A 118 -9.94 6.27 17.70
C PHE A 118 -11.31 6.01 18.34
N LEU A 119 -11.77 4.75 18.32
CA LEU A 119 -13.04 4.37 18.96
C LEU A 119 -13.03 4.65 20.46
N PHE A 120 -11.91 4.41 21.14
CA PHE A 120 -11.75 4.69 22.55
C PHE A 120 -11.76 6.21 22.85
N ILE A 121 -11.00 7.01 22.09
CA ILE A 121 -10.97 8.48 22.23
C ILE A 121 -12.36 9.07 22.01
N LYS A 122 -13.13 8.52 21.07
CA LYS A 122 -14.53 8.93 20.79
C LYS A 122 -15.52 8.36 21.82
N LYS A 123 -15.06 7.63 22.84
CA LYS A 123 -15.91 6.99 23.89
C LYS A 123 -16.96 6.02 23.29
N ILE A 124 -16.67 5.43 22.13
CA ILE A 124 -17.52 4.43 21.45
C ILE A 124 -17.32 3.06 22.10
N ILE A 125 -16.07 2.74 22.50
CA ILE A 125 -15.73 1.55 23.27
C ILE A 125 -15.30 1.91 24.71
N PRO A 126 -15.59 1.05 25.70
CA PRO A 126 -15.36 1.39 27.11
C PRO A 126 -13.89 1.24 27.55
N LYS A 127 -13.08 0.42 26.85
CA LYS A 127 -11.70 0.11 27.21
C LYS A 127 -10.75 0.32 26.02
N ASP A 128 -9.58 0.89 26.31
CA ASP A 128 -8.51 0.94 25.32
C ASP A 128 -7.73 -0.38 25.28
N ILE A 129 -7.93 -1.14 24.22
CA ILE A 129 -7.17 -2.37 23.93
C ILE A 129 -6.14 -2.14 22.80
N SER A 130 -6.00 -0.93 22.28
CA SER A 130 -5.13 -0.62 21.14
C SER A 130 -3.65 -0.89 21.42
N HIS A 131 -3.21 -0.64 22.67
CA HIS A 131 -1.82 -0.86 23.10
C HIS A 131 -1.43 -2.35 23.15
N LEU A 132 -2.40 -3.27 23.24
CA LEU A 132 -2.19 -4.70 23.22
C LEU A 132 -1.99 -5.24 21.80
N ILE A 133 -2.42 -4.49 20.77
CA ILE A 133 -2.38 -4.90 19.38
C ILE A 133 -0.98 -4.65 18.80
N LYS A 134 0.01 -5.45 19.23
CA LYS A 134 1.39 -5.37 18.74
C LYS A 134 1.78 -6.67 18.07
N VAL A 135 1.97 -6.65 16.76
CA VAL A 135 2.63 -7.74 16.04
C VAL A 135 4.13 -7.41 15.98
N LYS A 136 4.94 -8.28 16.57
CA LYS A 136 6.40 -8.15 16.47
C LYS A 136 6.79 -8.24 15.00
N LYS A 137 7.34 -7.18 14.45
CA LYS A 137 7.94 -7.19 13.12
C LYS A 137 9.15 -8.10 13.19
N LEU A 138 9.09 -9.26 12.57
CA LEU A 138 10.28 -10.05 12.32
C LEU A 138 11.15 -9.24 11.37
N LYS A 139 12.15 -8.57 11.92
CA LYS A 139 13.19 -7.91 11.13
C LYS A 139 14.02 -9.02 10.47
N ASN A 140 13.65 -9.43 9.27
CA ASN A 140 14.59 -10.08 8.37
C ASN A 140 15.60 -8.99 7.95
N SER A 141 16.53 -8.69 8.82
CA SER A 141 17.64 -7.77 8.55
C SER A 141 18.75 -8.53 7.81
N LYS A 142 18.44 -9.08 6.64
CA LYS A 142 19.51 -9.31 5.67
C LYS A 142 19.92 -7.92 5.22
N VAL A 143 21.07 -7.46 5.71
CA VAL A 143 21.75 -6.29 5.16
C VAL A 143 21.95 -6.63 3.69
N LYS A 144 21.28 -5.92 2.80
CA LYS A 144 21.55 -6.03 1.37
C LYS A 144 22.93 -5.43 1.16
N GLU A 145 23.85 -6.21 0.66
CA GLU A 145 25.11 -5.70 0.17
C GLU A 145 24.86 -4.61 -0.87
N ALA A 146 25.65 -3.55 -0.82
CA ALA A 146 25.60 -2.51 -1.84
C ALA A 146 25.96 -3.15 -3.20
N SER A 147 25.21 -2.81 -4.25
CA SER A 147 25.53 -3.26 -5.59
C SER A 147 26.89 -2.71 -6.02
N ASP A 148 27.73 -3.56 -6.61
CA ASP A 148 29.02 -3.11 -7.16
C ASP A 148 28.75 -2.11 -8.31
N ILE A 149 29.60 -1.10 -8.41
CA ILE A 149 29.56 -0.13 -9.49
C ILE A 149 29.68 -0.79 -10.87
N ASN A 150 30.46 -1.87 -10.95
CA ASN A 150 30.60 -2.67 -12.18
C ASN A 150 29.29 -3.34 -12.59
N ASP A 151 28.44 -3.74 -11.65
CA ASP A 151 27.15 -4.31 -11.97
C ASP A 151 26.17 -3.25 -12.49
N ILE A 152 26.30 -2.03 -12.00
CA ILE A 152 25.53 -0.89 -12.53
C ILE A 152 25.93 -0.63 -13.99
N TYR A 153 27.24 -0.57 -14.30
CA TYR A 153 27.70 -0.40 -15.68
C TYR A 153 27.28 -1.55 -16.59
N LYS A 154 27.30 -2.80 -16.11
CA LYS A 154 26.79 -3.94 -16.87
C LYS A 154 25.29 -3.76 -17.20
N ILE A 155 24.47 -3.36 -16.22
CA ILE A 155 23.05 -3.09 -16.45
C ILE A 155 22.87 -1.99 -17.49
N LEU A 156 23.56 -0.87 -17.33
CA LEU A 156 23.46 0.24 -18.27
C LEU A 156 23.89 -0.14 -19.70
N SER A 157 24.89 -1.00 -19.83
CA SER A 157 25.37 -1.46 -21.14
C SER A 157 24.40 -2.41 -21.86
N THR A 158 23.46 -3.05 -21.16
CA THR A 158 22.46 -3.93 -21.78
C THR A 158 21.26 -3.15 -22.36
N ILE A 159 21.14 -1.86 -22.08
CA ILE A 159 19.99 -1.06 -22.48
C ILE A 159 20.18 -0.60 -23.94
N ASP A 160 19.25 -0.98 -24.79
CA ASP A 160 19.22 -0.52 -26.19
C ASP A 160 18.76 0.93 -26.30
N ARG A 161 19.70 1.86 -26.37
CA ARG A 161 19.47 3.30 -26.50
C ARG A 161 19.02 3.75 -27.89
N THR A 162 18.84 2.86 -28.84
CA THR A 162 18.26 3.21 -30.16
C THR A 162 16.76 3.44 -30.05
N THR A 163 16.10 2.86 -29.06
CA THR A 163 14.66 2.96 -28.83
C THR A 163 14.31 4.09 -27.85
N SER A 164 13.11 4.67 -28.01
CA SER A 164 12.57 5.68 -27.07
C SER A 164 12.48 5.16 -25.63
N THR A 165 12.07 3.89 -25.47
CA THR A 165 11.98 3.23 -24.17
C THR A 165 13.36 3.04 -23.56
N GLY A 166 14.34 2.58 -24.34
CA GLY A 166 15.69 2.37 -23.85
C GLY A 166 16.37 3.69 -23.45
N LYS A 167 16.18 4.78 -24.23
CA LYS A 167 16.66 6.12 -23.82
C LYS A 167 16.07 6.56 -22.48
N ARG A 168 14.77 6.34 -22.28
CA ARG A 168 14.09 6.64 -21.01
C ARG A 168 14.65 5.82 -19.85
N ASP A 169 14.75 4.51 -20.03
CA ASP A 169 15.15 3.59 -18.98
C ASP A 169 16.63 3.80 -18.60
N TYR A 170 17.50 4.08 -19.58
CA TYR A 170 18.87 4.46 -19.33
C TYR A 170 18.95 5.76 -18.51
N ALA A 171 18.19 6.80 -18.87
CA ALA A 171 18.18 8.07 -18.17
C ALA A 171 17.66 7.92 -16.73
N ILE A 172 16.62 7.10 -16.50
CA ILE A 172 16.08 6.80 -15.16
C ILE A 172 17.14 6.13 -14.29
N ILE A 173 17.82 5.10 -14.79
CA ILE A 173 18.80 4.34 -14.01
C ILE A 173 20.03 5.17 -13.75
N ALA A 174 20.56 5.89 -14.74
CA ALA A 174 21.70 6.77 -14.57
C ALA A 174 21.41 7.87 -13.53
N LEU A 175 20.23 8.50 -13.59
CA LEU A 175 19.80 9.49 -12.62
C LEU A 175 19.68 8.88 -11.21
N ALA A 176 19.06 7.70 -11.08
CA ALA A 176 18.91 7.01 -9.80
C ALA A 176 20.27 6.69 -9.15
N CYS A 177 21.24 6.24 -9.94
CA CYS A 177 22.58 5.88 -9.45
C CYS A 177 23.35 7.09 -8.89
N ILE A 178 23.25 8.23 -9.55
CA ILE A 178 23.99 9.44 -9.14
C ILE A 178 23.30 10.16 -7.98
N THR A 179 21.97 10.25 -8.01
CA THR A 179 21.23 11.06 -7.04
C THR A 179 20.77 10.28 -5.81
N GLY A 180 20.64 8.96 -5.89
CA GLY A 180 20.02 8.15 -4.85
C GLY A 180 18.54 8.47 -4.61
N PHE A 181 17.86 9.11 -5.56
CA PHE A 181 16.45 9.46 -5.42
C PHE A 181 15.58 8.20 -5.29
N ARG A 182 14.51 8.31 -4.52
CA ARG A 182 13.53 7.23 -4.45
C ARG A 182 12.79 7.09 -5.79
N ALA A 183 12.43 5.87 -6.15
CA ALA A 183 11.65 5.62 -7.38
C ALA A 183 10.39 6.50 -7.46
N GLY A 184 9.71 6.73 -6.32
CA GLY A 184 8.54 7.62 -6.27
C GLY A 184 8.87 9.09 -6.55
N ASP A 185 10.05 9.56 -6.21
CA ASP A 185 10.49 10.92 -6.51
C ASP A 185 10.86 11.03 -8.00
N ILE A 186 11.59 10.02 -8.54
CA ILE A 186 12.01 10.00 -9.95
C ILE A 186 10.82 10.02 -10.91
N VAL A 187 9.77 9.22 -10.66
CA VAL A 187 8.60 9.17 -11.56
C VAL A 187 7.78 10.45 -11.57
N ASN A 188 7.94 11.29 -10.55
CA ASN A 188 7.24 12.58 -10.44
C ASN A 188 8.08 13.78 -10.88
N ILE A 189 9.33 13.57 -11.34
CA ILE A 189 10.17 14.65 -11.86
C ILE A 189 9.48 15.30 -13.06
N LYS A 190 9.49 16.63 -13.05
CA LYS A 190 8.97 17.46 -14.16
C LYS A 190 10.12 17.95 -15.02
N LEU A 191 9.82 18.31 -16.26
CA LEU A 191 10.78 18.99 -17.12
C LEU A 191 11.24 20.34 -16.51
N SER A 192 10.32 21.03 -15.82
CA SER A 192 10.57 22.28 -15.10
C SER A 192 11.46 22.12 -13.86
N ASP A 193 11.65 20.91 -13.33
CA ASP A 193 12.53 20.64 -12.19
C ASP A 193 14.02 20.61 -12.57
N ILE A 194 14.33 20.66 -13.87
CA ILE A 194 15.71 20.67 -14.37
C ILE A 194 16.13 22.06 -14.83
N ASP A 195 17.15 22.57 -14.18
CA ASP A 195 17.91 23.73 -14.68
C ASP A 195 18.91 23.26 -15.73
N TRP A 196 18.48 23.28 -16.98
CA TRP A 196 19.29 22.84 -18.13
C TRP A 196 20.54 23.69 -18.33
N LYS A 197 20.51 24.98 -17.94
CA LYS A 197 21.62 25.90 -18.08
C LYS A 197 22.73 25.60 -17.07
N ASN A 198 22.35 25.41 -15.82
CA ASN A 198 23.27 25.16 -14.72
C ASN A 198 23.56 23.68 -14.49
N LYS A 199 22.89 22.77 -15.24
CA LYS A 199 22.96 21.30 -15.06
C LYS A 199 22.64 20.88 -13.63
N GLU A 200 21.53 21.34 -13.12
CA GLU A 200 21.07 21.05 -11.76
C GLU A 200 19.63 20.48 -11.80
N ILE A 201 19.31 19.65 -10.84
CA ILE A 201 17.97 19.18 -10.60
C ILE A 201 17.46 19.67 -9.24
N ILE A 202 16.23 20.15 -9.21
CA ILE A 202 15.58 20.71 -8.03
C ILE A 202 14.27 19.96 -7.83
N ILE A 203 14.15 19.18 -6.75
CA ILE A 203 12.94 18.46 -6.45
C ILE A 203 12.46 18.67 -5.01
N ILE A 204 11.17 18.50 -4.80
CA ILE A 204 10.58 18.37 -3.47
C ILE A 204 10.25 16.89 -3.26
N GLN A 205 10.92 16.24 -2.28
CA GLN A 205 10.70 14.83 -2.00
C GLN A 205 9.30 14.55 -1.48
N GLY A 206 8.57 13.64 -2.12
CA GLY A 206 7.17 13.34 -1.79
C GLY A 206 6.94 12.74 -0.39
N LYS A 207 7.98 12.16 0.24
CA LYS A 207 7.83 11.54 1.56
C LYS A 207 7.96 12.52 2.73
N ASN A 208 8.89 13.46 2.63
CA ASN A 208 9.28 14.35 3.75
C ASN A 208 9.13 15.83 3.41
N ASN A 209 8.65 16.18 2.21
CA ASN A 209 8.61 17.54 1.67
C ASN A 209 9.96 18.28 1.71
N ASN A 210 11.08 17.53 1.70
CA ASN A 210 12.40 18.12 1.70
C ASN A 210 12.73 18.66 0.31
N TYR A 211 13.18 19.90 0.27
CA TYR A 211 13.76 20.52 -0.92
C TYR A 211 15.17 19.97 -1.13
N LEU A 212 15.45 19.46 -2.32
CA LEU A 212 16.75 18.99 -2.73
C LEU A 212 17.18 19.68 -4.04
N LYS A 213 18.39 20.23 -4.02
CA LYS A 213 19.06 20.75 -5.19
C LYS A 213 20.36 19.96 -5.37
N MET A 214 20.55 19.37 -6.56
CA MET A 214 21.71 18.52 -6.84
C MET A 214 22.30 18.84 -8.21
N PRO A 215 23.63 18.89 -8.36
CA PRO A 215 24.26 18.99 -9.66
C PRO A 215 24.12 17.68 -10.43
N LEU A 216 23.92 17.76 -11.72
CA LEU A 216 23.93 16.64 -12.67
C LEU A 216 25.33 16.53 -13.30
N ASN A 217 25.94 15.36 -13.24
CA ASN A 217 27.15 15.10 -13.99
C ASN A 217 26.83 15.06 -15.50
N ASN A 218 27.86 15.16 -16.33
CA ASN A 218 27.72 15.21 -17.78
C ASN A 218 27.04 13.95 -18.35
N GLU A 219 27.29 12.79 -17.77
CA GLU A 219 26.70 11.52 -18.21
C GLU A 219 25.18 11.52 -18.05
N VAL A 220 24.70 11.84 -16.83
CA VAL A 220 23.25 11.92 -16.54
C VAL A 220 22.60 13.04 -17.33
N TYR A 221 23.26 14.22 -17.38
CA TYR A 221 22.74 15.34 -18.16
C TYR A 221 22.54 14.99 -19.64
N ASN A 222 23.54 14.32 -20.27
CA ASN A 222 23.45 13.89 -21.66
C ASN A 222 22.36 12.81 -21.86
N ALA A 223 22.22 11.88 -20.89
CA ALA A 223 21.19 10.86 -20.94
C ALA A 223 19.79 11.45 -20.87
N LEU A 224 19.57 12.41 -19.96
CA LEU A 224 18.30 13.14 -19.84
C LEU A 224 18.00 13.95 -21.10
N THR A 225 18.99 14.64 -21.64
CA THR A 225 18.86 15.43 -22.89
C THR A 225 18.53 14.51 -24.08
N ASP A 226 19.24 13.39 -24.23
CA ASP A 226 18.97 12.43 -25.31
C ASP A 226 17.55 11.86 -25.22
N TYR A 227 17.09 11.53 -24.02
CA TYR A 227 15.70 11.08 -23.84
C TYR A 227 14.70 12.20 -24.17
N VAL A 228 14.88 13.40 -23.63
CA VAL A 228 13.91 14.49 -23.82
C VAL A 228 13.81 14.91 -25.30
N VAL A 229 14.93 14.98 -25.99
CA VAL A 229 14.99 15.44 -27.39
C VAL A 229 14.62 14.33 -28.37
N ASN A 230 15.15 13.13 -28.17
CA ASN A 230 15.12 12.05 -29.17
C ASN A 230 14.24 10.86 -28.78
N GLY A 231 13.77 10.78 -27.51
CA GLY A 231 13.00 9.62 -27.03
C GLY A 231 11.62 9.96 -26.48
N ARG A 232 11.44 11.13 -25.89
CA ARG A 232 10.22 11.50 -25.21
C ARG A 232 9.11 11.88 -26.21
N GLN A 233 7.91 11.36 -25.96
CA GLN A 233 6.73 11.75 -26.75
C GLN A 233 6.43 13.24 -26.57
N LYS A 234 6.13 13.94 -27.70
CA LYS A 234 5.72 15.34 -27.70
C LYS A 234 4.31 15.47 -27.11
N THR A 235 4.18 16.00 -25.91
CA THR A 235 2.91 16.19 -25.23
C THR A 235 2.97 17.45 -24.36
N ALA A 236 1.82 17.99 -23.95
CA ALA A 236 1.73 19.10 -23.01
C ALA A 236 1.99 18.70 -21.54
N ILE A 237 2.22 17.40 -21.28
CA ILE A 237 2.46 16.88 -19.93
C ILE A 237 3.86 17.26 -19.48
N ASP A 238 3.98 17.91 -18.33
CA ASP A 238 5.26 18.37 -17.78
C ASP A 238 6.08 17.25 -17.10
N ILE A 239 5.47 16.08 -16.83
CA ILE A 239 6.22 14.92 -16.26
C ILE A 239 7.31 14.49 -17.22
N MET A 240 8.53 14.34 -16.71
CA MET A 240 9.69 14.00 -17.53
C MET A 240 9.59 12.60 -18.12
N PHE A 241 9.40 11.58 -17.29
CA PHE A 241 9.42 10.19 -17.72
C PHE A 241 7.99 9.69 -18.00
N LEU A 242 7.67 9.51 -19.27
CA LEU A 242 6.35 9.09 -19.74
C LEU A 242 6.29 7.57 -19.97
N ARG A 243 5.08 7.01 -19.85
CA ARG A 243 4.82 5.63 -20.30
C ARG A 243 4.99 5.55 -21.81
N ALA A 244 5.41 4.37 -22.30
CA ALA A 244 5.58 4.15 -23.73
C ALA A 244 4.26 4.13 -24.53
N VAL A 245 3.15 3.78 -23.85
CA VAL A 245 1.80 3.67 -24.44
C VAL A 245 0.81 4.58 -23.71
N LYS A 246 -0.20 5.03 -24.43
CA LYS A 246 -1.30 5.83 -23.84
C LYS A 246 -2.09 5.03 -22.79
N PRO A 247 -2.61 5.67 -21.73
CA PRO A 247 -2.32 7.03 -21.33
C PRO A 247 -0.86 7.16 -20.87
N TYR A 248 -0.20 8.29 -21.21
CA TYR A 248 1.24 8.50 -20.96
C TYR A 248 1.60 8.74 -19.48
N ILE A 249 0.61 8.84 -18.60
CA ILE A 249 0.76 8.98 -17.14
C ILE A 249 0.16 7.78 -16.44
#